data_4695ee450724b5cce6601a2825b1da57
#
_entry.id   4695ee450724b5cce6601a2825b1da57
#
_cell.length_a   1.000
_cell.length_b   1.000
_cell.length_c   1.000
_cell.angle_alpha   90.00
_cell.angle_beta   90.00
_cell.angle_gamma   90.00
#
_symmetry.space_group_name_H-M   'P 1'
#
loop_
_entity.id
_entity.type
_entity.pdbx_description
1 polymer ?
#
loop_
_entity_poly.entity_id
_entity_poly.type
_entity_poly.pdbx_seq_one_letter_code
_entity_poly.pdbx_strand_id
1 'polypeptide(L)'
;MANTGLSVSVMGLGGFHLGSAKDQTEASNIVAMAIDSGINFFDNAWEYHDGVSEERLGEALRGRRDQAIVMSKVCTHGRDKTVAMHQLEQSLRRLRTDHLDVWQVHEVVYQNDPDLIFAPNGAAEALVLAKQQGKVRFVGFTGHKDPSIHLSMLAHDFPFDTIQMPLNCLDATFRSFSERVLPEALRRGLAVLGMKSMGGSGEIVKYGAATPAEALSYAMSIPGVATTITGNESLDILRQNLDVAGGFTPMAAAEMQALRDRCRPLAADGRYELFKTTKKYDGDLGRQQHHFPVAADLPL
;
A
#
# COMPACT_ATOMS: atom_id res chain seq x y z
N MET A 1 11.02 -10.48 2.48
CA MET A 1 10.37 -9.90 1.27
C MET A 1 11.03 -10.49 0.01
N ALA A 2 10.53 -11.58 -0.52
CA ALA A 2 10.95 -12.20 -1.78
C ALA A 2 12.43 -11.95 -2.15
N ASN A 3 12.72 -11.44 -3.34
CA ASN A 3 14.09 -11.25 -3.83
C ASN A 3 14.82 -10.02 -3.23
N THR A 4 14.20 -9.27 -2.33
CA THR A 4 14.83 -8.07 -1.73
C THR A 4 15.80 -8.35 -0.60
N GLY A 5 15.74 -9.54 -0.02
CA GLY A 5 16.52 -9.89 1.19
C GLY A 5 16.06 -9.18 2.48
N LEU A 6 15.01 -8.35 2.43
CA LEU A 6 14.47 -7.69 3.62
C LEU A 6 13.63 -8.65 4.45
N SER A 7 13.83 -8.66 5.76
CA SER A 7 12.94 -9.29 6.73
C SER A 7 11.94 -8.26 7.23
N VAL A 8 10.64 -8.50 7.03
CA VAL A 8 9.55 -7.59 7.41
C VAL A 8 8.60 -8.26 8.39
N SER A 9 8.00 -7.46 9.27
CA SER A 9 6.91 -7.89 10.12
C SER A 9 5.69 -8.27 9.28
N VAL A 10 4.90 -9.24 9.74
CA VAL A 10 3.68 -9.70 9.05
C VAL A 10 2.65 -8.58 8.91
N MET A 11 2.67 -7.62 9.82
CA MET A 11 1.86 -6.40 9.82
C MET A 11 2.74 -5.17 9.63
N GLY A 12 2.35 -4.26 8.74
CA GLY A 12 2.98 -2.97 8.50
C GLY A 12 2.08 -1.81 8.92
N LEU A 13 2.69 -0.68 9.29
CA LEU A 13 1.96 0.52 9.71
C LEU A 13 1.67 1.42 8.51
N GLY A 14 0.37 1.72 8.28
CA GLY A 14 -0.10 2.56 7.18
C GLY A 14 -0.09 4.05 7.50
N GLY A 15 0.61 4.82 6.68
CA GLY A 15 0.82 6.25 6.84
C GLY A 15 -0.44 7.10 6.66
N PHE A 16 -1.39 6.68 5.82
CA PHE A 16 -2.63 7.46 5.69
C PHE A 16 -3.31 7.68 7.04
N HIS A 17 -3.43 6.63 7.85
CA HIS A 17 -4.02 6.72 9.20
C HIS A 17 -3.09 7.42 10.19
N LEU A 18 -1.77 7.23 10.09
CA LEU A 18 -0.80 7.98 10.90
C LEU A 18 -0.92 9.49 10.67
N GLY A 19 -1.15 9.91 9.42
CA GLY A 19 -1.44 11.30 9.07
C GLY A 19 -2.73 11.84 9.70
N SER A 20 -3.67 10.97 10.09
CA SER A 20 -4.92 11.33 10.77
C SER A 20 -4.81 11.34 12.31
N ALA A 21 -3.68 10.94 12.90
CA ALA A 21 -3.47 11.00 14.35
C ALA A 21 -3.75 12.42 14.88
N LYS A 22 -4.19 12.52 16.11
CA LYS A 22 -4.62 13.80 16.71
C LYS A 22 -3.55 14.90 16.61
N ASP A 23 -2.32 14.53 16.88
CA ASP A 23 -1.17 15.43 16.84
C ASP A 23 0.14 14.65 16.62
N GLN A 24 1.27 15.38 16.56
CA GLN A 24 2.59 14.77 16.40
C GLN A 24 2.97 13.87 17.57
N THR A 25 2.56 14.20 18.80
CA THR A 25 2.86 13.38 19.97
C THR A 25 2.21 12.03 19.89
N GLU A 26 0.92 11.97 19.50
CA GLU A 26 0.21 10.71 19.31
C GLU A 26 0.82 9.90 18.16
N ALA A 27 1.13 10.54 17.02
CA ALA A 27 1.80 9.88 15.91
C ALA A 27 3.15 9.28 16.34
N SER A 28 3.96 10.02 17.11
CA SER A 28 5.24 9.53 17.63
C SER A 28 5.06 8.35 18.60
N ASN A 29 4.06 8.39 19.46
CA ASN A 29 3.76 7.30 20.37
C ASN A 29 3.27 6.03 19.63
N ILE A 30 2.46 6.19 18.57
CA ILE A 30 2.03 5.09 17.69
C ILE A 30 3.25 4.42 17.05
N VAL A 31 4.15 5.20 16.45
CA VAL A 31 5.36 4.67 15.79
C VAL A 31 6.29 4.01 16.79
N ALA A 32 6.51 4.62 17.96
CA ALA A 32 7.34 4.05 19.02
C ALA A 32 6.77 2.69 19.50
N MET A 33 5.48 2.63 19.83
CA MET A 33 4.82 1.39 20.23
C MET A 33 4.89 0.33 19.14
N ALA A 34 4.72 0.71 17.86
CA ALA A 34 4.81 -0.21 16.73
C ALA A 34 6.19 -0.86 16.65
N ILE A 35 7.26 -0.05 16.71
CA ILE A 35 8.66 -0.54 16.67
C ILE A 35 8.95 -1.42 17.89
N ASP A 36 8.58 -0.98 19.09
CA ASP A 36 8.82 -1.71 20.33
C ASP A 36 8.07 -3.07 20.37
N SER A 37 6.99 -3.18 19.58
CA SER A 37 6.22 -4.41 19.39
C SER A 37 6.68 -5.25 18.18
N GLY A 38 7.76 -4.86 17.50
CA GLY A 38 8.35 -5.62 16.40
C GLY A 38 7.83 -5.28 15.00
N ILE A 39 6.97 -4.27 14.84
CA ILE A 39 6.63 -3.75 13.51
C ILE A 39 7.84 -2.99 12.97
N ASN A 40 8.29 -3.37 11.78
CA ASN A 40 9.43 -2.73 11.14
C ASN A 40 9.14 -2.18 9.73
N PHE A 41 7.91 -2.34 9.20
CA PHE A 41 7.53 -1.83 7.88
C PHE A 41 6.55 -0.66 8.01
N PHE A 42 6.93 0.49 7.42
CA PHE A 42 6.17 1.75 7.48
C PHE A 42 5.84 2.20 6.06
N ASP A 43 4.55 2.13 5.72
CA ASP A 43 4.00 2.53 4.43
C ASP A 43 3.56 3.99 4.47
N ASN A 44 4.04 4.82 3.54
CA ASN A 44 3.62 6.20 3.39
C ASN A 44 3.38 6.55 1.92
N ALA A 45 2.95 7.77 1.62
CA ALA A 45 2.88 8.34 0.28
C ALA A 45 3.04 9.86 0.34
N TRP A 46 3.58 10.43 -0.74
CA TRP A 46 3.87 11.86 -0.87
C TRP A 46 2.65 12.74 -0.61
N GLU A 47 1.45 12.32 -1.10
CA GLU A 47 0.23 13.10 -0.99
C GLU A 47 -0.55 12.89 0.31
N TYR A 48 -0.21 11.92 1.15
CA TYR A 48 -1.00 11.64 2.34
C TYR A 48 -1.05 12.84 3.29
N HIS A 49 -2.26 13.41 3.44
CA HIS A 49 -2.51 14.62 4.22
C HIS A 49 -1.59 15.79 3.83
N ASP A 50 -1.41 16.00 2.51
CA ASP A 50 -0.57 17.05 1.95
C ASP A 50 0.89 17.01 2.45
N GLY A 51 1.38 15.79 2.75
CA GLY A 51 2.73 15.52 3.23
C GLY A 51 2.88 15.45 4.75
N VAL A 52 1.87 15.82 5.52
CA VAL A 52 1.90 15.75 6.99
C VAL A 52 2.17 14.33 7.49
N SER A 53 1.70 13.31 6.78
CA SER A 53 1.99 11.92 7.15
C SER A 53 3.48 11.58 7.09
N GLU A 54 4.17 12.01 6.03
CA GLU A 54 5.63 11.83 5.93
C GLU A 54 6.39 12.64 6.99
N GLU A 55 5.97 13.89 7.27
CA GLU A 55 6.57 14.72 8.32
C GLU A 55 6.44 14.08 9.69
N ARG A 56 5.25 13.55 10.02
CA ARG A 56 4.99 12.84 11.27
C ARG A 56 5.85 11.60 11.43
N LEU A 57 5.94 10.79 10.39
CA LEU A 57 6.78 9.59 10.40
C LEU A 57 8.26 9.95 10.54
N GLY A 58 8.74 10.95 9.78
CA GLY A 58 10.12 11.41 9.83
C GLY A 58 10.53 11.93 11.22
N GLU A 59 9.65 12.67 11.89
CA GLU A 59 9.89 13.11 13.28
C GLU A 59 9.89 11.93 14.26
N ALA A 60 8.93 11.01 14.11
CA ALA A 60 8.79 9.85 14.99
C ALA A 60 9.96 8.85 14.87
N LEU A 61 10.58 8.76 13.69
CA LEU A 61 11.74 7.89 13.43
C LEU A 61 13.08 8.53 13.81
N ARG A 62 13.12 9.74 14.35
CA ARG A 62 14.37 10.39 14.74
C ARG A 62 15.15 9.55 15.75
N GLY A 63 16.38 9.16 15.39
CA GLY A 63 17.23 8.27 16.17
C GLY A 63 16.85 6.78 16.12
N ARG A 64 15.83 6.40 15.31
CA ARG A 64 15.36 5.01 15.14
C ARG A 64 15.18 4.62 13.66
N ARG A 65 15.70 5.42 12.71
CA ARG A 65 15.53 5.18 11.25
C ARG A 65 16.05 3.80 10.82
N ASP A 66 17.09 3.32 11.44
CA ASP A 66 17.71 2.02 11.20
C ASP A 66 16.85 0.81 11.63
N GLN A 67 15.85 1.05 12.49
CA GLN A 67 14.89 0.03 12.92
C GLN A 67 13.68 -0.07 11.99
N ALA A 68 13.59 0.79 10.97
CA ALA A 68 12.43 0.94 10.10
C ALA A 68 12.77 0.68 8.64
N ILE A 69 11.95 -0.12 7.98
CA ILE A 69 11.88 -0.24 6.52
C ILE A 69 10.82 0.77 6.08
N VAL A 70 11.25 1.85 5.44
CA VAL A 70 10.39 2.98 5.08
C VAL A 70 10.04 2.91 3.60
N MET A 71 8.76 2.86 3.32
CA MET A 71 8.21 3.00 1.97
C MET A 71 7.49 4.33 1.82
N SER A 72 7.71 4.99 0.69
CA SER A 72 6.84 6.06 0.23
C SER A 72 6.51 5.87 -1.25
N LYS A 73 5.68 6.75 -1.79
CA LYS A 73 5.16 6.60 -3.15
C LYS A 73 5.23 7.93 -3.87
N VAL A 74 5.56 7.86 -5.16
CA VAL A 74 5.35 8.99 -6.05
C VAL A 74 3.85 9.16 -6.22
N CYS A 75 3.40 10.40 -6.08
CA CYS A 75 1.99 10.72 -6.07
C CYS A 75 1.25 10.15 -7.28
N THR A 76 -0.02 9.95 -7.07
CA THR A 76 -1.00 9.48 -8.04
C THR A 76 -0.65 9.87 -9.48
N HIS A 77 -0.48 8.88 -10.32
CA HIS A 77 -0.14 9.06 -11.73
C HIS A 77 1.19 9.81 -11.98
N GLY A 78 2.19 9.60 -11.17
CA GLY A 78 3.55 10.13 -11.33
C GLY A 78 4.18 9.71 -12.64
N ARG A 79 3.75 10.34 -13.75
CA ARG A 79 4.13 9.96 -15.12
C ARG A 79 5.25 10.81 -15.67
N ASP A 80 5.37 12.03 -15.20
CA ASP A 80 6.51 12.88 -15.55
C ASP A 80 7.69 12.60 -14.64
N LYS A 81 8.82 12.23 -15.23
CA LYS A 81 10.05 11.91 -14.52
C LYS A 81 10.55 13.05 -13.64
N THR A 82 10.50 14.29 -14.13
CA THR A 82 11.00 15.46 -13.40
C THR A 82 10.15 15.72 -12.18
N VAL A 83 8.82 15.67 -12.34
CA VAL A 83 7.88 15.83 -11.22
C VAL A 83 8.04 14.68 -10.22
N ALA A 84 8.17 13.44 -10.70
CA ALA A 84 8.36 12.29 -9.83
C ALA A 84 9.63 12.41 -8.98
N MET A 85 10.77 12.82 -9.60
CA MET A 85 12.02 13.05 -8.87
C MET A 85 11.90 14.20 -7.87
N HIS A 86 11.18 15.27 -8.22
CA HIS A 86 10.93 16.38 -7.30
C HIS A 86 10.11 15.93 -6.07
N GLN A 87 9.08 15.11 -6.27
CA GLN A 87 8.31 14.52 -5.18
C GLN A 87 9.17 13.61 -4.29
N LEU A 88 10.07 12.80 -4.88
CA LEU A 88 11.02 11.98 -4.10
C LEU A 88 11.89 12.86 -3.19
N GLU A 89 12.44 13.95 -3.71
CA GLU A 89 13.24 14.88 -2.90
C GLU A 89 12.44 15.52 -1.77
N GLN A 90 11.16 15.80 -2.00
CA GLN A 90 10.27 16.28 -0.95
C GLN A 90 10.01 15.21 0.11
N SER A 91 9.74 13.96 -0.31
CA SER A 91 9.56 12.82 0.60
C SER A 91 10.79 12.59 1.48
N LEU A 92 11.99 12.60 0.90
CA LEU A 92 13.24 12.45 1.66
C LEU A 92 13.42 13.56 2.73
N ARG A 93 13.11 14.81 2.37
CA ARG A 93 13.15 15.93 3.32
C ARG A 93 12.14 15.79 4.45
N ARG A 94 10.87 15.46 4.14
CA ARG A 94 9.79 15.28 5.12
C ARG A 94 10.08 14.10 6.06
N LEU A 95 10.55 12.99 5.49
CA LEU A 95 10.93 11.79 6.23
C LEU A 95 12.28 11.90 6.95
N ARG A 96 13.04 13.02 6.74
CA ARG A 96 14.34 13.29 7.38
C ARG A 96 15.34 12.16 7.18
N THR A 97 15.40 11.63 5.96
CA THR A 97 16.26 10.50 5.58
C THR A 97 16.92 10.78 4.24
N ASP A 98 18.05 10.16 3.98
CA ASP A 98 18.78 10.24 2.72
C ASP A 98 18.30 9.19 1.70
N HIS A 99 17.56 8.18 2.15
CA HIS A 99 17.04 7.13 1.28
C HIS A 99 15.70 6.55 1.76
N LEU A 100 14.96 5.97 0.82
CA LEU A 100 13.82 5.08 1.06
C LEU A 100 14.24 3.63 0.85
N ASP A 101 13.67 2.74 1.62
CA ASP A 101 13.83 1.31 1.35
C ASP A 101 13.01 0.87 0.15
N VAL A 102 11.77 1.36 0.04
CA VAL A 102 10.88 1.08 -1.09
C VAL A 102 10.25 2.37 -1.62
N TRP A 103 10.23 2.54 -2.93
CA TRP A 103 9.53 3.63 -3.59
C TRP A 103 8.63 3.10 -4.69
N GLN A 104 7.35 3.47 -4.67
CA GLN A 104 6.35 2.93 -5.59
C GLN A 104 5.68 4.02 -6.43
N VAL A 105 5.28 3.68 -7.67
CA VAL A 105 4.29 4.47 -8.40
C VAL A 105 2.94 4.24 -7.76
N HIS A 106 2.29 5.33 -7.31
CA HIS A 106 1.05 5.28 -6.55
C HIS A 106 -0.19 5.24 -7.46
N GLU A 107 -1.21 4.54 -6.99
CA GLU A 107 -2.57 4.54 -7.55
C GLU A 107 -2.62 4.38 -9.07
N VAL A 108 -2.03 3.30 -9.58
CA VAL A 108 -2.19 2.90 -10.98
C VAL A 108 -3.61 2.36 -11.14
N VAL A 109 -4.55 3.21 -11.54
CA VAL A 109 -6.00 2.96 -11.44
C VAL A 109 -6.77 3.14 -12.76
N TYR A 110 -6.14 3.73 -13.78
CA TYR A 110 -6.75 3.91 -15.12
C TYR A 110 -6.05 3.03 -16.16
N GLN A 111 -6.81 2.60 -17.17
CA GLN A 111 -6.33 1.66 -18.19
C GLN A 111 -5.11 2.17 -18.98
N ASN A 112 -4.99 3.48 -19.15
CA ASN A 112 -3.87 4.11 -19.84
C ASN A 112 -2.70 4.47 -18.92
N ASP A 113 -2.79 4.23 -17.61
CA ASP A 113 -1.72 4.54 -16.66
C ASP A 113 -0.42 3.80 -17.00
N PRO A 114 -0.43 2.49 -17.31
CA PRO A 114 0.80 1.79 -17.66
C PRO A 114 1.53 2.44 -18.84
N ASP A 115 0.82 2.71 -19.95
CA ASP A 115 1.44 3.30 -21.15
C ASP A 115 2.09 4.65 -20.86
N LEU A 116 1.46 5.47 -20.02
CA LEU A 116 1.98 6.79 -19.66
C LEU A 116 3.17 6.69 -18.67
N ILE A 117 3.16 5.74 -17.75
CA ILE A 117 4.27 5.49 -16.81
C ILE A 117 5.53 5.06 -17.58
N PHE A 118 5.37 4.25 -18.62
CA PHE A 118 6.48 3.74 -19.44
C PHE A 118 6.79 4.57 -20.69
N ALA A 119 6.06 5.67 -20.93
CA ALA A 119 6.39 6.61 -21.99
C ALA A 119 7.78 7.26 -21.77
N PRO A 120 8.41 7.81 -22.82
CA PRO A 120 9.62 8.60 -22.67
C PRO A 120 9.45 9.73 -21.63
N ASN A 121 10.41 9.91 -20.74
CA ASN A 121 10.33 10.78 -19.56
C ASN A 121 9.21 10.43 -18.57
N GLY A 122 8.72 9.20 -18.57
CA GLY A 122 7.74 8.72 -17.62
C GLY A 122 8.34 8.34 -16.27
N ALA A 123 7.45 7.99 -15.33
CA ALA A 123 7.85 7.62 -13.96
C ALA A 123 8.75 6.37 -13.91
N ALA A 124 8.66 5.46 -14.87
CA ALA A 124 9.56 4.30 -14.94
C ALA A 124 11.02 4.72 -15.00
N GLU A 125 11.35 5.76 -15.79
CA GLU A 125 12.71 6.31 -15.83
C GLU A 125 13.12 6.97 -14.51
N ALA A 126 12.18 7.58 -13.78
CA ALA A 126 12.45 8.13 -12.45
C ALA A 126 12.80 7.02 -11.44
N LEU A 127 12.10 5.88 -11.48
CA LEU A 127 12.42 4.73 -10.62
C LEU A 127 13.85 4.23 -10.85
N VAL A 128 14.27 4.11 -12.12
CA VAL A 128 15.64 3.70 -12.47
C VAL A 128 16.65 4.71 -11.96
N LEU A 129 16.42 6.00 -12.22
CA LEU A 129 17.31 7.08 -11.81
C LEU A 129 17.45 7.16 -10.28
N ALA A 130 16.36 7.01 -9.55
CA ALA A 130 16.36 7.04 -8.08
C ALA A 130 17.19 5.88 -7.50
N LYS A 131 17.10 4.67 -8.06
CA LYS A 131 17.97 3.54 -7.68
C LYS A 131 19.44 3.81 -7.99
N GLN A 132 19.75 4.33 -9.18
CA GLN A 132 21.13 4.66 -9.58
C GLN A 132 21.76 5.72 -8.69
N GLN A 133 20.97 6.67 -8.19
CA GLN A 133 21.41 7.71 -7.25
C GLN A 133 21.51 7.22 -5.80
N GLY A 134 21.13 5.98 -5.51
CA GLY A 134 21.11 5.43 -4.17
C GLY A 134 20.02 6.01 -3.25
N LYS A 135 19.08 6.78 -3.80
CA LYS A 135 17.97 7.38 -3.05
C LYS A 135 16.87 6.39 -2.70
N VAL A 136 16.76 5.30 -3.45
CA VAL A 136 15.83 4.21 -3.18
C VAL A 136 16.52 2.86 -3.38
N ARG A 137 16.21 1.88 -2.52
CA ARG A 137 16.77 0.54 -2.62
C ARG A 137 15.95 -0.33 -3.55
N PHE A 138 14.64 -0.31 -3.39
CA PHE A 138 13.69 -1.15 -4.13
C PHE A 138 12.58 -0.29 -4.72
N VAL A 139 12.04 -0.73 -5.86
CA VAL A 139 10.98 -0.01 -6.58
C VAL A 139 9.78 -0.91 -6.84
N GLY A 140 8.62 -0.29 -7.00
CA GLY A 140 7.39 -1.02 -7.27
C GLY A 140 6.25 -0.12 -7.71
N PHE A 141 5.05 -0.67 -7.64
CA PHE A 141 3.83 0.08 -7.93
C PHE A 141 2.67 -0.43 -7.08
N THR A 142 1.63 0.40 -6.99
CA THR A 142 0.39 0.08 -6.30
C THR A 142 -0.82 0.57 -7.08
N GLY A 143 -1.93 -0.07 -6.90
CA GLY A 143 -3.24 0.32 -7.42
C GLY A 143 -4.32 -0.51 -6.74
N HIS A 144 -5.58 -0.20 -7.04
CA HIS A 144 -6.68 -0.85 -6.32
C HIS A 144 -7.96 -1.02 -7.16
N LYS A 145 -8.00 -0.47 -8.38
CA LYS A 145 -9.23 -0.36 -9.17
C LYS A 145 -9.58 -1.67 -9.90
N ASP A 146 -8.64 -2.16 -10.69
CA ASP A 146 -8.86 -3.35 -11.51
C ASP A 146 -7.56 -4.17 -11.64
N PRO A 147 -7.61 -5.49 -11.44
CA PRO A 147 -6.46 -6.36 -11.61
C PRO A 147 -5.88 -6.35 -13.02
N SER A 148 -6.67 -6.04 -14.07
CA SER A 148 -6.16 -5.93 -15.44
C SER A 148 -5.10 -4.84 -15.59
N ILE A 149 -5.22 -3.75 -14.85
CA ILE A 149 -4.26 -2.65 -14.87
C ILE A 149 -2.92 -3.09 -14.27
N HIS A 150 -2.96 -3.85 -13.16
CA HIS A 150 -1.75 -4.43 -12.59
C HIS A 150 -1.07 -5.42 -13.54
N LEU A 151 -1.85 -6.25 -14.21
CA LEU A 151 -1.32 -7.17 -15.22
C LEU A 151 -0.70 -6.42 -16.40
N SER A 152 -1.31 -5.30 -16.84
CA SER A 152 -0.73 -4.43 -17.87
C SER A 152 0.59 -3.81 -17.41
N MET A 153 0.70 -3.33 -16.17
CA MET A 153 1.99 -2.88 -15.60
C MET A 153 3.06 -3.96 -15.68
N LEU A 154 2.70 -5.19 -15.31
CA LEU A 154 3.64 -6.32 -15.35
C LEU A 154 4.03 -6.72 -16.79
N ALA A 155 3.17 -6.47 -17.78
CA ALA A 155 3.44 -6.79 -19.18
C ALA A 155 4.56 -5.92 -19.81
N HIS A 156 4.91 -4.78 -19.22
CA HIS A 156 6.04 -3.95 -19.65
C HIS A 156 7.42 -4.53 -19.30
N ASP A 157 7.48 -5.68 -18.63
CA ASP A 157 8.72 -6.40 -18.28
C ASP A 157 9.76 -5.53 -17.53
N PHE A 158 9.28 -4.56 -16.78
CA PHE A 158 10.11 -3.71 -15.94
C PHE A 158 10.54 -4.46 -14.66
N PRO A 159 11.79 -4.32 -14.18
CA PRO A 159 12.29 -5.08 -13.02
C PRO A 159 11.78 -4.49 -11.70
N PHE A 160 10.48 -4.59 -11.45
CA PHE A 160 9.90 -4.26 -10.15
C PHE A 160 10.40 -5.21 -9.08
N ASP A 161 10.62 -4.68 -7.89
CA ASP A 161 10.96 -5.45 -6.68
C ASP A 161 9.71 -5.75 -5.84
N THR A 162 8.72 -4.82 -5.85
CA THR A 162 7.53 -4.89 -5.00
C THR A 162 6.25 -4.59 -5.77
N ILE A 163 5.13 -5.12 -5.28
CA ILE A 163 3.79 -4.83 -5.75
C ILE A 163 2.85 -4.71 -4.55
N GLN A 164 2.00 -3.67 -4.53
CA GLN A 164 1.01 -3.48 -3.46
C GLN A 164 -0.40 -3.48 -4.05
N MET A 165 -1.32 -4.23 -3.42
CA MET A 165 -2.69 -4.40 -3.91
C MET A 165 -3.67 -4.72 -2.78
N PRO A 166 -4.99 -4.49 -2.99
CA PRO A 166 -6.00 -4.91 -2.03
C PRO A 166 -6.02 -6.43 -1.89
N LEU A 167 -5.93 -6.89 -0.64
CA LEU A 167 -6.02 -8.31 -0.32
C LEU A 167 -6.87 -8.47 0.95
N ASN A 168 -8.09 -8.99 0.79
CA ASN A 168 -9.06 -9.15 1.87
C ASN A 168 -10.05 -10.27 1.56
N CYS A 169 -10.94 -10.60 2.50
CA CYS A 169 -11.86 -11.72 2.37
C CYS A 169 -13.01 -11.52 1.33
N LEU A 170 -13.22 -10.29 0.81
CA LEU A 170 -14.16 -10.02 -0.28
C LEU A 170 -13.48 -10.14 -1.65
N ASP A 171 -12.18 -9.89 -1.73
CA ASP A 171 -11.44 -9.74 -2.98
C ASP A 171 -11.59 -10.90 -3.95
N ALA A 172 -11.67 -12.14 -3.46
CA ALA A 172 -11.73 -13.35 -4.28
C ALA A 172 -12.98 -13.46 -5.21
N THR A 173 -13.98 -12.57 -5.05
CA THR A 173 -15.26 -12.67 -5.76
C THR A 173 -15.39 -11.66 -6.90
N PHE A 174 -15.01 -10.39 -6.68
CA PHE A 174 -15.20 -9.31 -7.65
C PHE A 174 -13.88 -8.64 -8.02
N ARG A 175 -13.52 -8.62 -9.31
CA ARG A 175 -12.24 -8.05 -9.79
C ARG A 175 -11.08 -8.45 -8.89
N SER A 176 -10.88 -9.75 -8.74
CA SER A 176 -9.97 -10.33 -7.75
C SER A 176 -8.51 -10.08 -8.07
N PHE A 177 -7.81 -9.46 -7.14
CA PHE A 177 -6.35 -9.34 -7.15
C PHE A 177 -5.69 -10.63 -6.68
N SER A 178 -6.26 -11.29 -5.68
CA SER A 178 -5.72 -12.54 -5.15
C SER A 178 -5.75 -13.69 -6.16
N GLU A 179 -6.78 -13.74 -7.03
CA GLU A 179 -6.88 -14.82 -8.03
C GLU A 179 -6.14 -14.50 -9.34
N ARG A 180 -5.98 -13.22 -9.69
CA ARG A 180 -5.47 -12.82 -11.01
C ARG A 180 -4.06 -12.24 -10.97
N VAL A 181 -3.74 -11.40 -9.98
CA VAL A 181 -2.46 -10.67 -9.90
C VAL A 181 -1.47 -11.38 -9.01
N LEU A 182 -1.90 -11.86 -7.84
CA LEU A 182 -1.03 -12.50 -6.87
C LEU A 182 -0.23 -13.68 -7.46
N PRO A 183 -0.82 -14.63 -8.21
CA PRO A 183 -0.05 -15.72 -8.81
C PRO A 183 1.06 -15.24 -9.74
N GLU A 184 0.80 -14.23 -10.56
CA GLU A 184 1.77 -13.66 -11.49
C GLU A 184 2.88 -12.89 -10.75
N ALA A 185 2.52 -12.12 -9.72
CA ALA A 185 3.49 -11.43 -8.87
C ALA A 185 4.46 -12.42 -8.21
N LEU A 186 3.95 -13.51 -7.65
CA LEU A 186 4.75 -14.56 -7.03
C LEU A 186 5.64 -15.29 -8.05
N ARG A 187 5.11 -15.61 -9.24
CA ARG A 187 5.88 -16.21 -10.32
C ARG A 187 7.07 -15.36 -10.75
N ARG A 188 6.92 -14.03 -10.70
CA ARG A 188 8.01 -13.06 -10.98
C ARG A 188 8.93 -12.82 -9.80
N GLY A 189 8.66 -13.40 -8.63
CA GLY A 189 9.45 -13.19 -7.42
C GLY A 189 9.29 -11.81 -6.79
N LEU A 190 8.18 -11.11 -7.06
CA LEU A 190 7.89 -9.81 -6.47
C LEU A 190 7.51 -9.96 -5.00
N ALA A 191 7.94 -9.00 -4.18
CA ALA A 191 7.46 -8.89 -2.81
C ALA A 191 6.04 -8.29 -2.81
N VAL A 192 5.07 -9.06 -2.34
CA VAL A 192 3.66 -8.67 -2.32
C VAL A 192 3.32 -8.01 -1.01
N LEU A 193 2.79 -6.79 -1.08
CA LEU A 193 2.31 -6.00 0.05
C LEU A 193 0.77 -5.97 -0.01
N GLY A 194 0.12 -6.50 1.03
CA GLY A 194 -1.34 -6.45 1.15
C GLY A 194 -1.80 -5.12 1.72
N MET A 195 -2.90 -4.57 1.22
CA MET A 195 -3.57 -3.40 1.79
C MET A 195 -5.09 -3.58 1.80
N LYS A 196 -5.79 -2.66 2.47
CA LYS A 196 -7.26 -2.64 2.52
C LYS A 196 -7.85 -3.94 3.06
N SER A 197 -7.19 -4.54 4.07
CA SER A 197 -7.60 -5.78 4.73
C SER A 197 -9.03 -5.73 5.30
N MET A 198 -9.50 -4.53 5.67
CA MET A 198 -10.85 -4.28 6.18
C MET A 198 -11.74 -3.52 5.19
N GLY A 199 -11.40 -3.49 3.91
CA GLY A 199 -12.00 -2.60 2.91
C GLY A 199 -11.30 -1.24 2.86
N GLY A 200 -11.89 -0.25 2.16
CA GLY A 200 -11.30 1.09 2.06
C GLY A 200 -11.44 1.92 3.33
N SER A 201 -12.59 1.80 4.01
CA SER A 201 -12.93 2.54 5.24
C SER A 201 -13.63 1.64 6.27
N GLY A 202 -13.20 0.39 6.39
CA GLY A 202 -13.76 -0.57 7.34
C GLY A 202 -15.06 -1.22 6.89
N GLU A 203 -15.40 -1.19 5.61
CA GLU A 203 -16.67 -1.70 5.09
C GLU A 203 -16.90 -3.18 5.44
N ILE A 204 -15.86 -4.01 5.41
CA ILE A 204 -15.93 -5.44 5.73
C ILE A 204 -16.48 -5.66 7.14
N VAL A 205 -15.99 -4.87 8.10
CA VAL A 205 -16.41 -4.95 9.50
C VAL A 205 -17.76 -4.25 9.69
N LYS A 206 -17.91 -3.05 9.15
CA LYS A 206 -19.11 -2.23 9.28
C LYS A 206 -20.37 -2.92 8.77
N TYR A 207 -20.28 -3.70 7.73
CA TYR A 207 -21.40 -4.44 7.14
C TYR A 207 -21.46 -5.92 7.59
N GLY A 208 -20.67 -6.29 8.61
CA GLY A 208 -20.76 -7.59 9.26
C GLY A 208 -20.24 -8.76 8.42
N ALA A 209 -19.41 -8.53 7.43
CA ALA A 209 -18.79 -9.60 6.62
C ALA A 209 -17.80 -10.42 7.44
N ALA A 210 -16.98 -9.74 8.26
CA ALA A 210 -16.01 -10.34 9.17
C ALA A 210 -15.78 -9.42 10.37
N THR A 211 -15.29 -9.97 11.47
CA THR A 211 -14.73 -9.21 12.58
C THR A 211 -13.38 -8.59 12.19
N PRO A 212 -12.89 -7.54 12.90
CA PRO A 212 -11.55 -7.00 12.66
C PRO A 212 -10.45 -8.07 12.74
N ALA A 213 -10.53 -8.95 13.73
CA ALA A 213 -9.55 -10.03 13.90
C ALA A 213 -9.58 -11.04 12.76
N GLU A 214 -10.78 -11.48 12.32
CA GLU A 214 -10.91 -12.38 11.17
C GLU A 214 -10.38 -11.75 9.88
N ALA A 215 -10.73 -10.48 9.61
CA ALA A 215 -10.32 -9.78 8.39
C ALA A 215 -8.79 -9.59 8.34
N LEU A 216 -8.17 -9.20 9.46
CA LEU A 216 -6.73 -9.01 9.54
C LEU A 216 -5.99 -10.35 9.48
N SER A 217 -6.42 -11.36 10.23
CA SER A 217 -5.85 -12.71 10.20
C SER A 217 -5.94 -13.32 8.81
N TYR A 218 -7.07 -13.16 8.12
CA TYR A 218 -7.22 -13.60 6.73
C TYR A 218 -6.18 -12.95 5.81
N ALA A 219 -6.07 -11.62 5.85
CA ALA A 219 -5.14 -10.90 4.98
C ALA A 219 -3.68 -11.30 5.23
N MET A 220 -3.28 -11.45 6.49
CA MET A 220 -1.95 -11.92 6.88
C MET A 220 -1.70 -13.40 6.52
N SER A 221 -2.77 -14.21 6.37
CA SER A 221 -2.68 -15.64 6.05
C SER A 221 -2.59 -15.92 4.54
N ILE A 222 -2.78 -14.92 3.66
CA ILE A 222 -2.71 -15.14 2.22
C ILE A 222 -1.29 -15.57 1.85
N PRO A 223 -1.11 -16.77 1.24
CA PRO A 223 0.23 -17.28 0.94
C PRO A 223 1.01 -16.35 0.01
N GLY A 224 2.26 -16.06 0.37
CA GLY A 224 3.17 -15.23 -0.43
C GLY A 224 3.07 -13.73 -0.15
N VAL A 225 2.13 -13.27 0.68
CA VAL A 225 2.09 -11.88 1.16
C VAL A 225 3.22 -11.66 2.15
N ALA A 226 4.04 -10.64 1.92
CA ALA A 226 5.19 -10.33 2.76
C ALA A 226 4.79 -9.55 4.02
N THR A 227 3.89 -8.59 3.89
CA THR A 227 3.33 -7.79 4.98
C THR A 227 1.95 -7.27 4.62
N THR A 228 1.08 -7.12 5.61
CA THR A 228 -0.26 -6.53 5.48
C THR A 228 -0.27 -5.15 6.11
N ILE A 229 -0.53 -4.12 5.31
CA ILE A 229 -0.59 -2.73 5.78
C ILE A 229 -1.90 -2.47 6.50
N THR A 230 -1.82 -1.97 7.73
CA THR A 230 -2.97 -1.68 8.59
C THR A 230 -3.08 -0.20 8.93
N GLY A 231 -4.31 0.27 9.09
CA GLY A 231 -4.59 1.60 9.64
C GLY A 231 -4.45 1.59 11.17
N ASN A 232 -3.76 2.60 11.70
CA ASN A 232 -3.54 2.76 13.13
C ASN A 232 -3.57 4.27 13.45
N GLU A 233 -4.79 4.84 13.50
CA GLU A 233 -5.00 6.27 13.77
C GLU A 233 -4.97 6.63 15.25
N SER A 234 -4.94 5.63 16.15
CA SER A 234 -4.84 5.79 17.59
C SER A 234 -4.06 4.64 18.25
N LEU A 235 -3.55 4.87 19.45
CA LEU A 235 -2.89 3.83 20.26
C LEU A 235 -3.81 2.64 20.57
N ASP A 236 -5.11 2.88 20.73
CA ASP A 236 -6.05 1.81 21.05
C ASP A 236 -6.27 0.90 19.84
N ILE A 237 -6.38 1.47 18.62
CA ILE A 237 -6.47 0.67 17.40
C ILE A 237 -5.17 -0.09 17.16
N LEU A 238 -4.02 0.55 17.40
CA LEU A 238 -2.73 -0.15 17.29
C LEU A 238 -2.67 -1.34 18.26
N ARG A 239 -3.09 -1.18 19.53
CA ARG A 239 -3.12 -2.29 20.51
C ARG A 239 -4.01 -3.44 20.02
N GLN A 240 -5.23 -3.15 19.54
CA GLN A 240 -6.11 -4.17 18.97
C GLN A 240 -5.46 -4.94 17.80
N ASN A 241 -4.80 -4.23 16.91
CA ASN A 241 -4.10 -4.86 15.78
C ASN A 241 -2.88 -5.67 16.25
N LEU A 242 -2.14 -5.18 17.26
CA LEU A 242 -1.01 -5.89 17.87
C LEU A 242 -1.46 -7.16 18.59
N ASP A 243 -2.60 -7.15 19.26
CA ASP A 243 -3.17 -8.34 19.91
C ASP A 243 -3.45 -9.45 18.89
N VAL A 244 -3.95 -9.08 17.69
CA VAL A 244 -4.16 -10.03 16.60
C VAL A 244 -2.82 -10.52 16.02
N ALA A 245 -1.87 -9.62 15.80
CA ALA A 245 -0.57 -9.95 15.21
C ALA A 245 0.33 -10.75 16.18
N GLY A 246 0.30 -10.44 17.49
CA GLY A 246 1.10 -11.12 18.52
C GLY A 246 0.70 -12.56 18.74
N GLY A 247 -0.59 -12.89 18.55
CA GLY A 247 -1.12 -14.25 18.59
C GLY A 247 -1.27 -14.91 17.22
N PHE A 248 -0.75 -14.29 16.16
CA PHE A 248 -1.02 -14.73 14.80
C PHE A 248 -0.45 -16.11 14.51
N THR A 249 -1.36 -16.97 14.08
CA THR A 249 -1.06 -18.23 13.40
C THR A 249 -1.80 -18.21 12.06
N PRO A 250 -1.16 -18.55 10.94
CA PRO A 250 -1.85 -18.58 9.66
C PRO A 250 -3.11 -19.43 9.70
N MET A 251 -4.22 -18.87 9.20
CA MET A 251 -5.48 -19.59 9.08
C MET A 251 -5.31 -20.80 8.18
N ALA A 252 -5.94 -21.92 8.55
CA ALA A 252 -5.97 -23.08 7.68
C ALA A 252 -6.75 -22.76 6.38
N ALA A 253 -6.39 -23.44 5.29
CA ALA A 253 -7.02 -23.23 3.98
C ALA A 253 -8.55 -23.38 4.04
N ALA A 254 -9.05 -24.34 4.85
CA ALA A 254 -10.48 -24.55 5.06
C ALA A 254 -11.16 -23.37 5.79
N GLU A 255 -10.48 -22.76 6.76
CA GLU A 255 -11.00 -21.59 7.48
C GLU A 255 -11.05 -20.37 6.56
N MET A 256 -10.00 -20.14 5.79
CA MET A 256 -9.97 -19.09 4.78
C MET A 256 -11.08 -19.26 3.74
N GLN A 257 -11.32 -20.50 3.30
CA GLN A 257 -12.39 -20.80 2.36
C GLN A 257 -13.77 -20.58 2.98
N ALA A 258 -13.99 -21.01 4.21
CA ALA A 258 -15.25 -20.79 4.93
C ALA A 258 -15.55 -19.29 5.10
N LEU A 259 -14.52 -18.47 5.38
CA LEU A 259 -14.67 -17.01 5.47
C LEU A 259 -15.03 -16.41 4.10
N ARG A 260 -14.36 -16.81 3.03
CA ARG A 260 -14.69 -16.39 1.66
C ARG A 260 -16.14 -16.74 1.29
N ASP A 261 -16.58 -17.95 1.60
CA ASP A 261 -17.94 -18.40 1.29
C ASP A 261 -18.99 -17.61 2.07
N ARG A 262 -18.73 -17.29 3.34
CA ARG A 262 -19.56 -16.40 4.14
C ARG A 262 -19.63 -14.97 3.58
N CYS A 263 -18.52 -14.46 3.07
CA CYS A 263 -18.41 -13.13 2.49
C CYS A 263 -18.98 -13.03 1.06
N ARG A 264 -19.07 -14.13 0.31
CA ARG A 264 -19.44 -14.18 -1.11
C ARG A 264 -20.70 -13.37 -1.47
N PRO A 265 -21.83 -13.46 -0.72
CA PRO A 265 -23.03 -12.68 -1.04
C PRO A 265 -22.83 -11.17 -0.95
N LEU A 266 -21.90 -10.71 -0.09
CA LEU A 266 -21.57 -9.31 0.10
C LEU A 266 -20.51 -8.82 -0.92
N ALA A 267 -19.75 -9.74 -1.50
CA ALA A 267 -18.65 -9.46 -2.41
C ALA A 267 -19.04 -9.48 -3.90
N ALA A 268 -20.28 -9.88 -4.23
CA ALA A 268 -20.68 -10.25 -5.59
C ALA A 268 -20.53 -9.14 -6.65
N ASP A 269 -20.68 -7.87 -6.26
CA ASP A 269 -20.69 -6.72 -7.17
C ASP A 269 -19.70 -5.60 -6.77
N GLY A 270 -18.87 -5.84 -5.77
CA GLY A 270 -17.88 -4.87 -5.28
C GLY A 270 -18.47 -3.68 -4.52
N ARG A 271 -19.77 -3.72 -4.13
CA ARG A 271 -20.44 -2.61 -3.41
C ARG A 271 -19.77 -2.23 -2.09
N TYR A 272 -19.03 -3.13 -1.49
CA TYR A 272 -18.26 -2.91 -0.25
C TYR A 272 -16.76 -2.79 -0.49
N GLU A 273 -16.34 -2.80 -1.74
CA GLU A 273 -14.99 -2.50 -2.18
C GLU A 273 -14.99 -1.22 -3.04
N LEU A 274 -15.40 -0.10 -2.42
CA LEU A 274 -15.62 1.19 -3.09
C LEU A 274 -14.39 1.69 -3.86
N PHE A 275 -13.20 1.24 -3.49
CA PHE A 275 -11.97 1.53 -4.22
C PHE A 275 -11.92 0.85 -5.61
N LYS A 276 -12.70 -0.25 -5.84
CA LYS A 276 -12.84 -0.89 -7.15
C LYS A 276 -13.95 -0.26 -7.99
N THR A 277 -15.01 0.26 -7.36
CA THR A 277 -16.28 0.61 -8.03
C THR A 277 -16.58 2.10 -8.09
N THR A 278 -15.80 2.93 -7.40
CA THR A 278 -16.00 4.40 -7.36
C THR A 278 -14.67 5.13 -7.50
N LYS A 279 -14.72 6.46 -7.64
CA LYS A 279 -13.54 7.35 -7.64
C LYS A 279 -13.17 7.88 -6.25
N LYS A 280 -13.86 7.46 -5.20
CA LYS A 280 -13.68 7.95 -3.81
C LYS A 280 -12.24 7.88 -3.32
N TYR A 281 -11.47 6.92 -3.81
CA TYR A 281 -10.09 6.67 -3.40
C TYR A 281 -9.07 7.08 -4.46
N ASP A 282 -9.49 7.78 -5.52
CA ASP A 282 -8.61 8.25 -6.58
C ASP A 282 -8.16 9.68 -6.21
N GLY A 283 -6.86 9.88 -5.97
CA GLY A 283 -6.32 11.18 -5.57
C GLY A 283 -6.16 12.14 -6.76
N ASP A 284 -6.40 13.43 -6.55
CA ASP A 284 -6.31 14.48 -7.59
C ASP A 284 -5.03 15.29 -7.54
N LEU A 285 -4.41 15.43 -6.37
CA LEU A 285 -3.24 16.31 -6.16
C LEU A 285 -2.07 15.97 -7.10
N GLY A 286 -1.74 14.69 -7.20
CA GLY A 286 -0.68 14.26 -8.08
C GLY A 286 -1.04 14.37 -9.55
N ARG A 287 -2.29 14.15 -9.89
CA ARG A 287 -2.78 14.35 -11.26
C ARG A 287 -2.57 15.78 -11.72
N GLN A 288 -2.94 16.75 -10.88
CA GLN A 288 -2.75 18.18 -11.16
C GLN A 288 -1.28 18.52 -11.36
N GLN A 289 -0.38 18.00 -10.52
CA GLN A 289 1.06 18.26 -10.64
C GLN A 289 1.69 17.66 -11.91
N HIS A 290 1.11 16.59 -12.42
CA HIS A 290 1.53 15.99 -13.70
C HIS A 290 0.70 16.48 -14.89
N HIS A 291 -0.09 17.54 -14.73
CA HIS A 291 -0.96 18.13 -15.76
C HIS A 291 -2.00 17.17 -16.34
N PHE A 292 -2.51 16.25 -15.53
CA PHE A 292 -3.57 15.32 -15.90
C PHE A 292 -4.95 15.81 -15.44
N PRO A 293 -6.02 15.40 -16.14
CA PRO A 293 -7.40 15.67 -15.70
C PRO A 293 -7.65 15.14 -14.29
N VAL A 294 -8.47 15.83 -13.50
CA VAL A 294 -8.90 15.34 -12.20
C VAL A 294 -9.74 14.07 -12.34
N ALA A 295 -9.80 13.25 -11.28
CA ALA A 295 -10.50 11.97 -11.34
C ALA A 295 -11.98 12.12 -11.74
N ALA A 296 -12.63 13.21 -11.37
CA ALA A 296 -14.02 13.50 -11.75
C ALA A 296 -14.25 13.52 -13.26
N ASP A 297 -13.26 13.96 -14.05
CA ASP A 297 -13.37 14.12 -15.50
C ASP A 297 -13.05 12.84 -16.29
N LEU A 298 -12.69 11.76 -15.61
CA LEU A 298 -12.29 10.50 -16.23
C LEU A 298 -13.40 9.46 -16.15
N PRO A 299 -13.50 8.53 -17.12
CA PRO A 299 -14.37 7.36 -16.96
C PRO A 299 -13.89 6.47 -15.82
N LEU A 300 -14.82 5.68 -15.26
CA LEU A 300 -14.49 4.64 -14.26
C LEU A 300 -13.76 3.45 -14.90
#